data_ef6ab6725b1799247d479fdac94ed38e
#
_entry.id   ef6ab6725b1799247d479fdac94ed38e
#
_cell.length_a   1.000
_cell.length_b   1.000
_cell.length_c   1.000
_cell.angle_alpha   90.00
_cell.angle_beta   90.00
_cell.angle_gamma   90.00
#
_symmetry.space_group_name_H-M   'P 1'
#
loop_
_entity.id
_entity.type
_entity.pdbx_description
1 polymer ?
#
loop_
_entity_poly.entity_id
_entity_poly.type
_entity_poly.pdbx_seq_one_letter_code
_entity_poly.pdbx_strand_id
1 'polypeptide(L)'
;MIQRLLLALLIGATIVVLVAPGQRPPADRVTKGGAIMPVRSIVDPYPVFNGIAVDSENNIVAMTDGNRKSLLIYDRTAGSADSEEETKPLRQMIGPETNIGFVAGIMIDPKKREVFAVNNDIEDTMLVLPCEAKGNVRPSRLLSVPHQAWGLAYSPARQEMAVSVEMHNGIVFYRLDADGVEAPLRAMQGPNTGLADPHGIAWDEAHNEIAVANHGNFRGLAKNTGSGCVPSIAVSDEAEVGQFLPPSITVYPANAKGDQKPSRTIQGSKTQLDWPMGLAIDPVHNEIAIVNNGDNSVLFYRRTDTGDVAPVRAIRGPRTRINRPMGLAIDTKHDEVWVANFADHTALAFNRSDNGDQAPKRIIRNAPAGTPSAGFGNPMAMAYDSKREEILVPN
;
A
#
# COMPACT_ATOMS: atom_id res chain seq x y z
N MET A 1 -29.68 -69.37 3.39
CA MET A 1 -28.56 -68.82 4.21
C MET A 1 -28.19 -67.47 3.65
N ILE A 2 -28.48 -66.45 4.40
CA ILE A 2 -28.74 -65.04 3.96
C ILE A 2 -27.44 -64.29 3.87
N GLN A 3 -27.09 -63.78 2.67
CA GLN A 3 -26.03 -62.80 2.43
C GLN A 3 -26.58 -61.39 2.79
N ARG A 4 -25.92 -60.71 3.71
CA ARG A 4 -26.21 -59.30 4.02
C ARG A 4 -25.31 -58.41 3.19
N LEU A 5 -25.92 -57.65 2.31
CA LEU A 5 -25.35 -56.52 1.60
C LEU A 5 -25.31 -55.31 2.55
N LEU A 6 -24.15 -54.76 2.80
CA LEU A 6 -23.98 -53.48 3.48
C LEU A 6 -23.98 -52.38 2.39
N LEU A 7 -25.08 -51.59 2.43
CA LEU A 7 -25.23 -50.37 1.64
C LEU A 7 -24.72 -49.21 2.46
N ALA A 8 -23.61 -48.60 2.07
CA ALA A 8 -23.11 -47.36 2.67
C ALA A 8 -23.95 -46.17 2.17
N LEU A 9 -24.80 -45.61 3.03
CA LEU A 9 -25.50 -44.36 2.80
C LEU A 9 -24.54 -43.19 3.07
N LEU A 10 -24.16 -42.45 2.03
CA LEU A 10 -23.62 -41.13 2.13
C LEU A 10 -24.78 -40.18 2.51
N ILE A 11 -24.81 -39.76 3.76
CA ILE A 11 -25.71 -38.70 4.21
C ILE A 11 -25.06 -37.36 3.88
N GLY A 12 -25.47 -36.75 2.77
CA GLY A 12 -25.24 -35.34 2.52
C GLY A 12 -26.08 -34.53 3.50
N ALA A 13 -25.44 -33.85 4.43
CA ALA A 13 -26.13 -32.94 5.35
C ALA A 13 -26.57 -31.69 4.58
N THR A 14 -27.80 -31.71 4.08
CA THR A 14 -28.47 -30.49 3.65
C THR A 14 -28.93 -29.78 4.93
N ILE A 15 -28.30 -28.68 5.27
CA ILE A 15 -28.76 -27.80 6.35
C ILE A 15 -30.03 -27.12 5.85
N VAL A 16 -31.18 -27.66 6.25
CA VAL A 16 -32.48 -27.01 6.10
C VAL A 16 -32.61 -26.04 7.27
N VAL A 17 -32.42 -24.76 7.00
CA VAL A 17 -32.76 -23.71 7.98
C VAL A 17 -34.28 -23.62 8.04
N LEU A 18 -34.87 -24.20 9.07
CA LEU A 18 -36.30 -24.02 9.40
C LEU A 18 -36.46 -22.60 9.96
N VAL A 19 -36.92 -21.68 9.11
CA VAL A 19 -37.40 -20.38 9.56
C VAL A 19 -38.71 -20.57 10.30
N ALA A 20 -38.75 -20.25 11.59
CA ALA A 20 -39.98 -20.28 12.38
C ALA A 20 -41.03 -19.33 11.75
N PRO A 21 -42.26 -19.78 11.56
CA PRO A 21 -43.30 -18.90 11.05
C PRO A 21 -43.73 -17.92 12.14
N GLY A 22 -43.35 -16.65 12.03
CA GLY A 22 -43.88 -15.65 12.91
C GLY A 22 -43.21 -14.31 13.03
N GLN A 23 -42.04 -14.11 12.49
CA GLN A 23 -41.43 -12.77 12.50
C GLN A 23 -40.92 -12.39 11.11
N ARG A 24 -41.81 -11.90 10.24
CA ARG A 24 -41.39 -11.09 9.11
C ARG A 24 -40.90 -9.75 9.67
N PRO A 25 -39.71 -9.31 9.33
CA PRO A 25 -39.32 -7.94 9.63
C PRO A 25 -40.37 -6.99 9.03
N PRO A 26 -40.63 -5.84 9.67
CA PRO A 26 -41.60 -4.87 9.15
C PRO A 26 -41.28 -4.58 7.66
N ALA A 27 -42.31 -4.66 6.83
CA ALA A 27 -42.21 -4.54 5.37
C ALA A 27 -41.49 -3.25 4.89
N ASP A 28 -41.40 -2.23 5.74
CA ASP A 28 -40.74 -0.97 5.47
C ASP A 28 -39.20 -1.01 5.45
N ARG A 29 -38.57 -2.08 5.95
CA ARG A 29 -37.11 -2.23 5.90
C ARG A 29 -36.59 -2.88 4.62
N VAL A 30 -37.44 -3.51 3.85
CA VAL A 30 -37.05 -4.33 2.69
C VAL A 30 -37.04 -3.53 1.37
N THR A 31 -37.62 -2.33 1.32
CA THR A 31 -37.91 -1.63 0.06
C THR A 31 -37.10 -0.37 -0.21
N LYS A 32 -36.15 0.00 0.64
CA LYS A 32 -35.30 1.16 0.39
C LYS A 32 -33.87 0.74 0.13
N GLY A 33 -33.56 0.45 -1.12
CA GLY A 33 -32.19 0.47 -1.59
C GLY A 33 -31.66 1.91 -1.57
N GLY A 34 -30.34 2.09 -1.43
CA GLY A 34 -29.69 3.38 -1.39
C GLY A 34 -28.61 3.42 -0.29
N ALA A 35 -28.12 4.62 0.02
CA ALA A 35 -27.15 4.83 1.10
C ALA A 35 -27.79 4.54 2.47
N ILE A 36 -27.73 3.29 2.89
CA ILE A 36 -28.23 2.85 4.19
C ILE A 36 -27.09 2.98 5.19
N MET A 37 -27.25 3.86 6.17
CA MET A 37 -26.29 4.00 7.27
C MET A 37 -26.31 2.71 8.12
N PRO A 38 -25.14 2.24 8.58
CA PRO A 38 -25.08 1.09 9.47
C PRO A 38 -25.82 1.38 10.78
N VAL A 39 -26.50 0.36 11.31
CA VAL A 39 -27.20 0.46 12.60
C VAL A 39 -26.20 0.67 13.74
N ARG A 40 -25.01 0.09 13.59
CA ARG A 40 -23.89 0.24 14.50
C ARG A 40 -22.59 0.31 13.70
N SER A 41 -21.70 1.18 14.11
CA SER A 41 -20.34 1.27 13.58
C SER A 41 -19.36 0.93 14.69
N ILE A 42 -18.40 0.06 14.38
CA ILE A 42 -17.22 -0.15 15.21
C ILE A 42 -16.14 0.74 14.60
N VAL A 43 -15.66 1.70 15.39
CA VAL A 43 -14.59 2.59 14.96
C VAL A 43 -13.32 2.13 15.65
N ASP A 44 -12.30 1.77 14.85
CA ASP A 44 -10.96 1.54 15.37
C ASP A 44 -10.36 2.90 15.77
N PRO A 45 -10.03 3.10 17.04
CA PRO A 45 -9.36 4.32 17.46
C PRO A 45 -7.88 4.36 17.05
N TYR A 46 -7.35 3.25 16.52
CA TYR A 46 -5.93 3.07 16.27
C TYR A 46 -5.63 3.05 14.78
N PRO A 47 -4.82 3.99 14.30
CA PRO A 47 -4.43 4.05 12.90
C PRO A 47 -3.57 2.86 12.47
N VAL A 48 -3.69 2.50 11.21
CA VAL A 48 -2.88 1.49 10.52
C VAL A 48 -2.01 2.18 9.48
N PHE A 49 -0.70 2.16 9.68
CA PHE A 49 0.22 2.86 8.81
C PHE A 49 0.49 2.09 7.51
N ASN A 50 0.17 2.72 6.38
CA ASN A 50 0.45 2.18 5.05
C ASN A 50 1.73 2.78 4.46
N GLY A 51 1.80 4.09 4.38
CA GLY A 51 2.93 4.83 3.83
C GLY A 51 3.72 5.59 4.89
N ILE A 52 4.99 5.78 4.63
CA ILE A 52 5.89 6.55 5.49
C ILE A 52 6.86 7.38 4.65
N ALA A 53 7.07 8.62 5.05
CA ALA A 53 8.08 9.50 4.48
C ALA A 53 8.85 10.23 5.59
N VAL A 54 10.13 10.39 5.40
CA VAL A 54 11.03 11.05 6.37
C VAL A 54 11.59 12.33 5.77
N ASP A 55 11.48 13.42 6.51
CA ASP A 55 12.17 14.68 6.26
C ASP A 55 13.23 14.88 7.34
N SER A 56 14.46 14.49 7.00
CA SER A 56 15.59 14.57 7.92
C SER A 56 16.16 15.98 8.09
N GLU A 57 15.82 16.91 7.20
CA GLU A 57 16.21 18.32 7.33
C GLU A 57 15.36 19.02 8.39
N ASN A 58 14.06 18.74 8.41
CA ASN A 58 13.10 19.33 9.33
C ASN A 58 12.75 18.43 10.51
N ASN A 59 13.41 17.28 10.62
CA ASN A 59 13.30 16.31 11.71
C ASN A 59 11.87 15.79 11.94
N ILE A 60 11.15 15.49 10.85
CA ILE A 60 9.79 14.94 10.92
C ILE A 60 9.64 13.62 10.15
N VAL A 61 8.66 12.83 10.56
CA VAL A 61 8.18 11.63 9.88
C VAL A 61 6.68 11.80 9.63
N ALA A 62 6.26 11.63 8.39
CA ALA A 62 4.87 11.63 7.99
C ALA A 62 4.41 10.21 7.70
N MET A 63 3.21 9.87 8.13
CA MET A 63 2.59 8.56 7.94
C MET A 63 1.14 8.68 7.50
N THR A 64 0.72 7.75 6.66
CA THR A 64 -0.68 7.60 6.26
C THR A 64 -1.38 6.63 7.21
N ASP A 65 -2.61 6.94 7.54
CA ASP A 65 -3.45 6.14 8.43
C ASP A 65 -4.70 5.70 7.67
N GLY A 66 -4.72 4.42 7.30
CA GLY A 66 -5.81 3.85 6.51
C GLY A 66 -7.13 3.75 7.29
N ASN A 67 -7.09 3.43 8.58
CA ASN A 67 -8.30 3.24 9.37
C ASN A 67 -9.01 4.55 9.68
N ARG A 68 -8.26 5.57 10.07
CA ARG A 68 -8.84 6.86 10.47
C ARG A 68 -8.93 7.86 9.32
N LYS A 69 -8.51 7.47 8.14
CA LYS A 69 -8.44 8.36 6.97
C LYS A 69 -7.72 9.65 7.37
N SER A 70 -6.47 9.51 7.78
CA SER A 70 -5.69 10.64 8.28
C SER A 70 -4.23 10.60 7.86
N LEU A 71 -3.58 11.76 7.97
CA LEU A 71 -2.13 11.90 7.90
C LEU A 71 -1.61 12.32 9.27
N LEU A 72 -0.52 11.70 9.70
CA LEU A 72 0.11 11.96 10.97
C LEU A 72 1.54 12.43 10.77
N ILE A 73 1.92 13.48 11.48
CA ILE A 73 3.30 13.99 11.50
C ILE A 73 3.85 13.79 12.91
N TYR A 74 4.97 13.09 12.98
CA TYR A 74 5.71 12.86 14.23
C TYR A 74 7.08 13.55 14.18
N ASP A 75 7.64 13.83 15.36
CA ASP A 75 9.07 14.09 15.45
C ASP A 75 9.84 12.83 15.05
N ARG A 76 10.91 12.97 14.28
CA ARG A 76 11.72 11.84 13.83
C ARG A 76 12.35 11.06 14.98
N THR A 77 12.57 11.71 16.12
CA THR A 77 13.12 11.09 17.32
C THR A 77 12.04 10.57 18.28
N ALA A 78 10.76 10.66 17.90
CA ALA A 78 9.66 10.14 18.69
C ALA A 78 9.71 8.62 18.82
N GLY A 79 9.02 8.11 19.84
CA GLY A 79 8.98 6.68 20.15
C GLY A 79 10.16 6.22 21.01
N SER A 80 10.10 4.96 21.41
CA SER A 80 11.09 4.30 22.28
C SER A 80 11.17 2.82 21.94
N ALA A 81 12.33 2.20 22.15
CA ALA A 81 12.54 0.76 21.93
C ALA A 81 11.63 -0.11 22.82
N ASP A 82 11.35 0.35 24.03
CA ASP A 82 10.65 -0.42 25.08
C ASP A 82 9.26 0.14 25.42
N SER A 83 8.80 1.19 24.71
CA SER A 83 7.54 1.84 25.06
C SER A 83 6.35 1.00 24.55
N GLU A 84 5.43 0.70 25.46
CA GLU A 84 4.10 0.18 25.20
C GLU A 84 3.05 1.31 25.12
N GLU A 85 3.46 2.54 25.35
CA GLU A 85 2.60 3.71 25.34
C GLU A 85 2.40 4.26 23.92
N GLU A 86 1.25 4.87 23.69
CA GLU A 86 0.94 5.57 22.46
C GLU A 86 1.90 6.77 22.28
N THR A 87 2.49 6.87 21.09
CA THR A 87 3.31 8.01 20.70
C THR A 87 2.41 9.11 20.13
N LYS A 88 2.33 10.25 20.77
CA LYS A 88 1.51 11.38 20.31
C LYS A 88 2.12 12.03 19.06
N PRO A 89 1.34 12.21 17.98
CA PRO A 89 1.81 12.95 16.83
C PRO A 89 1.96 14.45 17.15
N LEU A 90 2.90 15.12 16.48
CA LEU A 90 2.98 16.57 16.48
C LEU A 90 1.73 17.19 15.83
N ARG A 91 1.25 16.56 14.76
CA ARG A 91 0.08 17.00 13.99
C ARG A 91 -0.66 15.79 13.43
N GLN A 92 -1.96 15.93 13.33
CA GLN A 92 -2.84 14.98 12.64
C GLN A 92 -3.79 15.80 11.75
N MET A 93 -3.85 15.41 10.48
CA MET A 93 -4.81 15.93 9.51
C MET A 93 -5.89 14.88 9.34
N ILE A 94 -7.12 15.22 9.71
CA ILE A 94 -8.26 14.31 9.76
C ILE A 94 -9.57 15.10 9.64
N GLY A 95 -10.52 14.58 8.91
CA GLY A 95 -11.86 15.14 8.74
C GLY A 95 -12.26 15.26 7.27
N PRO A 96 -13.54 15.49 6.98
CA PRO A 96 -14.09 15.42 5.62
C PRO A 96 -13.50 16.47 4.65
N GLU A 97 -13.07 17.62 5.15
CA GLU A 97 -12.48 18.66 4.28
C GLU A 97 -11.07 18.28 3.79
N THR A 98 -10.41 17.31 4.44
CA THR A 98 -9.06 16.91 4.06
C THR A 98 -9.03 16.12 2.75
N ASN A 99 -10.13 15.60 2.31
CA ASN A 99 -10.27 14.71 1.16
C ASN A 99 -9.42 13.43 1.28
N ILE A 100 -9.03 13.05 2.49
CA ILE A 100 -8.26 11.84 2.76
C ILE A 100 -9.22 10.64 2.70
N GLY A 101 -8.99 9.77 1.72
CA GLY A 101 -9.68 8.49 1.56
C GLY A 101 -8.83 7.33 2.10
N PHE A 102 -8.66 6.30 1.29
CA PHE A 102 -7.67 5.24 1.54
C PHE A 102 -6.33 5.67 0.96
N VAL A 103 -5.46 6.16 1.81
CA VAL A 103 -4.16 6.71 1.39
C VAL A 103 -3.11 5.60 1.35
N ALA A 104 -2.55 5.35 0.17
CA ALA A 104 -1.50 4.38 -0.03
C ALA A 104 -0.10 5.03 0.06
N GLY A 105 0.28 5.80 -0.93
CA GLY A 105 1.61 6.42 -1.02
C GLY A 105 1.70 7.80 -0.38
N ILE A 106 2.87 8.12 0.13
CA ILE A 106 3.18 9.41 0.73
C ILE A 106 4.60 9.85 0.39
N MET A 107 4.80 11.13 0.17
CA MET A 107 6.12 11.75 0.08
C MET A 107 6.13 13.14 0.72
N ILE A 108 7.31 13.66 1.04
CA ILE A 108 7.51 15.02 1.56
C ILE A 108 8.43 15.78 0.63
N ASP A 109 8.07 17.01 0.27
CA ASP A 109 9.00 18.00 -0.24
C ASP A 109 9.53 18.85 0.92
N PRO A 110 10.77 18.63 1.38
CA PRO A 110 11.31 19.32 2.56
C PRO A 110 11.52 20.82 2.32
N LYS A 111 11.75 21.24 1.07
CA LYS A 111 11.96 22.65 0.72
C LYS A 111 10.66 23.43 0.72
N LYS A 112 9.60 22.87 0.14
CA LYS A 112 8.28 23.49 0.12
C LYS A 112 7.50 23.25 1.39
N ARG A 113 7.93 22.32 2.26
CA ARG A 113 7.23 21.91 3.47
C ARG A 113 5.83 21.35 3.13
N GLU A 114 5.75 20.53 2.10
CA GLU A 114 4.51 19.92 1.61
C GLU A 114 4.55 18.41 1.74
N VAL A 115 3.42 17.84 2.16
CA VAL A 115 3.16 16.39 2.15
C VAL A 115 2.25 16.09 0.98
N PHE A 116 2.66 15.14 0.14
CA PHE A 116 1.86 14.59 -0.94
C PHE A 116 1.36 13.22 -0.51
N ALA A 117 0.10 12.93 -0.77
CA ALA A 117 -0.51 11.66 -0.44
C ALA A 117 -1.49 11.24 -1.52
N VAL A 118 -1.44 9.95 -1.88
CA VAL A 118 -2.25 9.39 -2.96
C VAL A 118 -3.38 8.54 -2.36
N ASN A 119 -4.62 8.84 -2.73
CA ASN A 119 -5.78 7.99 -2.47
C ASN A 119 -5.81 6.86 -3.51
N ASN A 120 -5.93 5.63 -3.04
CA ASN A 120 -5.87 4.44 -3.90
C ASN A 120 -7.23 4.11 -4.53
N ASP A 121 -8.16 3.55 -3.76
CA ASP A 121 -9.43 3.02 -4.28
C ASP A 121 -10.62 3.98 -4.14
N ILE A 122 -10.47 5.02 -3.36
CA ILE A 122 -11.52 5.97 -3.05
C ILE A 122 -11.01 7.36 -3.38
N GLU A 123 -11.80 8.15 -4.10
CA GLU A 123 -11.53 9.53 -4.48
C GLU A 123 -10.65 9.70 -5.73
N ASP A 124 -9.83 8.72 -6.14
CA ASP A 124 -8.95 8.80 -7.33
C ASP A 124 -8.16 10.11 -7.41
N THR A 125 -7.59 10.51 -6.29
CA THR A 125 -6.93 11.80 -6.14
C THR A 125 -5.57 11.68 -5.45
N MET A 126 -4.71 12.62 -5.77
CA MET A 126 -3.53 12.94 -4.98
C MET A 126 -3.73 14.29 -4.33
N LEU A 127 -3.56 14.33 -3.02
CA LEU A 127 -3.70 15.54 -2.22
C LEU A 127 -2.34 16.07 -1.78
N VAL A 128 -2.24 17.38 -1.66
CA VAL A 128 -1.04 18.07 -1.16
C VAL A 128 -1.45 18.94 0.02
N LEU A 129 -0.78 18.75 1.14
CA LEU A 129 -1.04 19.47 2.39
C LEU A 129 0.26 20.11 2.92
N PRO A 130 0.21 21.30 3.52
CA PRO A 130 1.37 21.83 4.24
C PRO A 130 1.75 20.90 5.41
N CYS A 131 3.05 20.71 5.65
CA CYS A 131 3.53 19.91 6.79
C CYS A 131 3.06 20.46 8.15
N GLU A 132 2.70 21.73 8.23
CA GLU A 132 2.18 22.40 9.43
C GLU A 132 0.67 22.23 9.61
N ALA A 133 -0.04 21.69 8.64
CA ALA A 133 -1.48 21.51 8.70
C ALA A 133 -1.91 20.56 9.84
N LYS A 134 -3.06 20.81 10.42
CA LYS A 134 -3.66 19.96 11.46
C LYS A 134 -5.18 20.08 11.47
N GLY A 135 -5.84 18.99 11.88
CA GLY A 135 -7.30 18.95 11.98
C GLY A 135 -7.96 18.84 10.61
N ASN A 136 -9.17 19.34 10.50
CA ASN A 136 -10.00 19.27 9.31
C ASN A 136 -9.69 20.43 8.35
N VAL A 137 -8.67 20.26 7.52
CA VAL A 137 -8.18 21.31 6.60
C VAL A 137 -8.28 20.83 5.16
N ARG A 138 -8.53 21.76 4.23
CA ARG A 138 -8.52 21.47 2.80
C ARG A 138 -7.10 21.33 2.28
N PRO A 139 -6.85 20.40 1.35
CA PRO A 139 -5.59 20.34 0.62
C PRO A 139 -5.31 21.68 -0.09
N SER A 140 -4.03 22.04 -0.16
CA SER A 140 -3.60 23.17 -0.99
C SER A 140 -3.73 22.87 -2.48
N ARG A 141 -3.61 21.61 -2.85
CA ARG A 141 -3.84 21.09 -4.21
C ARG A 141 -4.50 19.70 -4.14
N LEU A 142 -5.32 19.39 -5.13
CA LEU A 142 -6.03 18.13 -5.28
C LEU A 142 -6.03 17.73 -6.75
N LEU A 143 -5.12 16.84 -7.12
CA LEU A 143 -4.96 16.36 -8.50
C LEU A 143 -5.74 15.07 -8.71
N SER A 144 -6.52 15.01 -9.80
CA SER A 144 -7.12 13.74 -10.25
C SER A 144 -6.03 12.80 -10.80
N VAL A 145 -5.99 11.57 -10.31
CA VAL A 145 -5.06 10.53 -10.73
C VAL A 145 -5.82 9.30 -11.18
N PRO A 146 -5.21 8.37 -11.93
CA PRO A 146 -5.88 7.13 -12.30
C PRO A 146 -6.31 6.33 -11.07
N HIS A 147 -7.42 5.61 -11.21
CA HIS A 147 -7.89 4.66 -10.21
C HIS A 147 -6.80 3.65 -9.83
N GLN A 148 -6.70 3.31 -8.56
CA GLN A 148 -5.66 2.44 -7.99
C GLN A 148 -4.23 2.98 -8.12
N ALA A 149 -4.09 4.28 -8.02
CA ALA A 149 -2.80 4.91 -7.81
C ALA A 149 -2.24 4.50 -6.43
N TRP A 150 -0.96 4.09 -6.36
CA TRP A 150 -0.38 3.58 -5.12
C TRP A 150 0.89 4.33 -4.70
N GLY A 151 1.99 4.05 -5.33
CA GLY A 151 3.29 4.61 -4.98
C GLY A 151 3.48 6.00 -5.56
N LEU A 152 4.28 6.80 -4.87
CA LEU A 152 4.55 8.18 -5.23
C LEU A 152 6.04 8.49 -5.06
N ALA A 153 6.65 9.03 -6.11
CA ALA A 153 8.02 9.53 -6.09
C ALA A 153 8.12 10.85 -6.83
N TYR A 154 9.10 11.67 -6.52
CA TYR A 154 9.30 12.94 -7.18
C TYR A 154 10.77 13.25 -7.48
N SER A 155 10.97 14.12 -8.46
CA SER A 155 12.24 14.68 -8.86
C SER A 155 12.21 16.21 -8.70
N PRO A 156 12.84 16.77 -7.68
CA PRO A 156 12.98 18.22 -7.54
C PRO A 156 13.71 18.87 -8.70
N ALA A 157 14.71 18.20 -9.28
CA ALA A 157 15.48 18.74 -10.40
C ALA A 157 14.64 18.84 -11.67
N ARG A 158 13.75 17.86 -11.89
CA ARG A 158 12.87 17.82 -13.06
C ARG A 158 11.53 18.53 -12.85
N GLN A 159 11.20 18.86 -11.60
CA GLN A 159 9.88 19.33 -11.19
C GLN A 159 8.77 18.37 -11.62
N GLU A 160 9.04 17.08 -11.52
CA GLU A 160 8.14 16.00 -11.91
C GLU A 160 7.86 15.08 -10.72
N MET A 161 6.70 14.42 -10.74
CA MET A 161 6.35 13.32 -9.87
C MET A 161 5.87 12.13 -10.69
N ALA A 162 6.09 10.94 -10.16
CA ALA A 162 5.70 9.67 -10.75
C ALA A 162 4.75 8.96 -9.79
N VAL A 163 3.67 8.40 -10.33
CA VAL A 163 2.64 7.66 -9.60
C VAL A 163 2.52 6.26 -10.23
N SER A 164 2.73 5.22 -9.45
CA SER A 164 2.44 3.85 -9.89
C SER A 164 0.94 3.58 -9.87
N VAL A 165 0.45 2.81 -10.84
CA VAL A 165 -0.96 2.46 -11.00
C VAL A 165 -1.05 0.94 -11.13
N GLU A 166 -1.55 0.31 -10.08
CA GLU A 166 -1.53 -1.14 -9.88
C GLU A 166 -2.13 -1.94 -11.04
N MET A 167 -3.44 -2.00 -11.12
CA MET A 167 -4.15 -2.85 -12.08
C MET A 167 -3.93 -2.45 -13.54
N HIS A 168 -3.56 -1.21 -13.79
CA HIS A 168 -3.20 -0.77 -15.13
C HIS A 168 -1.77 -1.14 -15.52
N ASN A 169 -0.98 -1.71 -14.58
CA ASN A 169 0.42 -2.04 -14.81
C ASN A 169 1.17 -0.86 -15.43
N GLY A 170 1.00 0.32 -14.85
CA GLY A 170 1.48 1.57 -15.44
C GLY A 170 2.12 2.51 -14.43
N ILE A 171 2.78 3.53 -14.96
CA ILE A 171 3.27 4.69 -14.22
C ILE A 171 2.83 5.94 -14.97
N VAL A 172 2.26 6.90 -14.28
CA VAL A 172 1.91 8.21 -14.82
C VAL A 172 2.81 9.28 -14.21
N PHE A 173 3.15 10.29 -15.01
CA PHE A 173 4.06 11.35 -14.61
C PHE A 173 3.37 12.69 -14.74
N TYR A 174 3.43 13.49 -13.69
CA TYR A 174 2.85 14.82 -13.64
C TYR A 174 3.91 15.86 -13.29
N ARG A 175 3.59 17.11 -13.51
CA ARG A 175 4.35 18.22 -12.93
C ARG A 175 4.19 18.21 -11.41
N LEU A 176 5.24 18.61 -10.70
CA LEU A 176 5.21 18.62 -9.22
C LEU A 176 4.19 19.62 -8.65
N ASP A 177 3.78 20.61 -9.44
CA ASP A 177 2.78 21.62 -9.09
C ASP A 177 1.40 21.37 -9.73
N ALA A 178 1.19 20.20 -10.34
CA ALA A 178 -0.07 19.85 -10.98
C ALA A 178 -1.25 19.87 -9.98
N ASP A 179 -2.42 20.26 -10.48
CA ASP A 179 -3.65 20.40 -9.71
C ASP A 179 -4.89 20.14 -10.57
N GLY A 180 -6.01 19.84 -9.94
CA GLY A 180 -7.30 19.61 -10.62
C GLY A 180 -7.28 18.39 -11.53
N VAL A 181 -7.70 18.59 -12.77
CA VAL A 181 -7.79 17.54 -13.83
C VAL A 181 -6.66 17.65 -14.86
N GLU A 182 -5.52 18.10 -14.44
CA GLU A 182 -4.36 18.25 -15.33
C GLU A 182 -3.93 16.91 -15.92
N ALA A 183 -3.70 16.86 -17.23
CA ALA A 183 -3.24 15.67 -17.93
C ALA A 183 -1.81 15.33 -17.54
N PRO A 184 -1.44 14.03 -17.44
CA PRO A 184 -0.07 13.65 -17.20
C PRO A 184 0.88 14.09 -18.32
N LEU A 185 2.11 14.44 -17.97
CA LEU A 185 3.18 14.76 -18.92
C LEU A 185 3.49 13.58 -19.84
N ARG A 186 3.44 12.38 -19.29
CA ARG A 186 3.64 11.11 -19.97
C ARG A 186 3.14 9.94 -19.14
N ALA A 187 2.96 8.80 -19.78
CA ALA A 187 2.68 7.53 -19.12
C ALA A 187 3.65 6.47 -19.63
N MET A 188 3.91 5.47 -18.79
CA MET A 188 4.64 4.26 -19.11
C MET A 188 3.74 3.06 -18.87
N GLN A 189 3.45 2.32 -19.93
CA GLN A 189 2.55 1.16 -19.92
C GLN A 189 2.79 0.34 -21.19
N GLY A 190 2.69 -0.96 -21.10
CA GLY A 190 2.81 -1.85 -22.27
C GLY A 190 3.48 -3.19 -21.92
N PRO A 191 3.41 -4.18 -22.82
CA PRO A 191 3.89 -5.55 -22.58
C PRO A 191 5.39 -5.66 -22.32
N ASN A 192 6.18 -4.74 -22.83
CA ASN A 192 7.63 -4.76 -22.65
C ASN A 192 8.11 -4.09 -21.37
N THR A 193 7.25 -3.36 -20.67
CA THR A 193 7.65 -2.63 -19.47
C THR A 193 8.06 -3.53 -18.31
N GLY A 194 7.58 -4.77 -18.26
CA GLY A 194 7.81 -5.65 -17.11
C GLY A 194 7.05 -5.23 -15.83
N LEU A 195 6.22 -4.18 -15.91
CA LEU A 195 5.36 -3.78 -14.81
C LEU A 195 4.27 -4.85 -14.59
N ALA A 196 4.13 -5.30 -13.37
CA ALA A 196 3.16 -6.30 -12.96
C ALA A 196 2.70 -5.99 -11.54
N ASP A 197 1.56 -5.33 -11.43
CA ASP A 197 1.02 -4.85 -10.16
C ASP A 197 2.04 -3.94 -9.42
N PRO A 198 2.41 -2.79 -10.02
CA PRO A 198 3.44 -1.91 -9.49
C PRO A 198 2.93 -1.14 -8.27
N HIS A 199 3.66 -1.24 -7.16
CA HIS A 199 3.34 -0.57 -5.92
C HIS A 199 4.36 0.53 -5.58
N GLY A 200 5.39 0.21 -4.83
CA GLY A 200 6.41 1.17 -4.44
C GLY A 200 7.20 1.69 -5.65
N ILE A 201 7.49 2.97 -5.63
CA ILE A 201 8.28 3.67 -6.66
C ILE A 201 9.25 4.64 -6.00
N ALA A 202 10.48 4.70 -6.47
CA ALA A 202 11.45 5.68 -6.01
C ALA A 202 12.21 6.29 -7.17
N TRP A 203 12.54 7.57 -7.02
CA TRP A 203 13.33 8.35 -7.99
C TRP A 203 14.77 8.47 -7.53
N ASP A 204 15.70 8.06 -8.38
CA ASP A 204 17.13 8.24 -8.17
C ASP A 204 17.62 9.46 -8.99
N GLU A 205 17.66 10.61 -8.33
CA GLU A 205 18.15 11.85 -8.95
C GLU A 205 19.60 11.77 -9.37
N ALA A 206 20.44 11.12 -8.55
CA ALA A 206 21.87 11.05 -8.78
C ALA A 206 22.21 10.28 -10.06
N HIS A 207 21.40 9.28 -10.41
CA HIS A 207 21.63 8.42 -11.57
C HIS A 207 20.57 8.59 -12.66
N ASN A 208 19.60 9.49 -12.46
CA ASN A 208 18.53 9.78 -13.41
C ASN A 208 17.72 8.49 -13.75
N GLU A 209 17.33 7.74 -12.73
CA GLU A 209 16.61 6.48 -12.82
C GLU A 209 15.38 6.46 -11.93
N ILE A 210 14.45 5.53 -12.22
CA ILE A 210 13.29 5.23 -11.41
C ILE A 210 13.29 3.73 -11.14
N ALA A 211 13.16 3.33 -9.87
CA ALA A 211 12.98 1.95 -9.45
C ALA A 211 11.54 1.71 -9.03
N VAL A 212 11.00 0.54 -9.36
CA VAL A 212 9.60 0.15 -9.12
C VAL A 212 9.55 -1.25 -8.52
N ALA A 213 8.81 -1.39 -7.42
CA ALA A 213 8.44 -2.66 -6.84
C ALA A 213 7.20 -3.22 -7.54
N ASN A 214 7.28 -4.44 -8.04
CA ASN A 214 6.16 -5.13 -8.67
C ASN A 214 5.81 -6.35 -7.81
N HIS A 215 4.54 -6.46 -7.38
CA HIS A 215 4.07 -7.65 -6.66
C HIS A 215 4.22 -8.92 -7.47
N GLY A 216 4.12 -8.78 -8.79
CA GLY A 216 3.96 -9.88 -9.68
C GLY A 216 2.50 -10.30 -9.77
N ASN A 217 1.99 -10.48 -10.98
CA ASN A 217 0.61 -10.86 -11.19
C ASN A 217 0.44 -11.48 -12.57
N PHE A 218 -0.74 -12.09 -12.78
CA PHE A 218 -1.14 -12.50 -14.12
C PHE A 218 -1.42 -11.26 -14.97
N ARG A 219 -0.67 -11.11 -16.04
CA ARG A 219 -0.88 -10.06 -17.01
C ARG A 219 -1.59 -10.61 -18.24
N GLY A 220 -2.84 -10.21 -18.44
CA GLY A 220 -3.53 -10.43 -19.69
C GLY A 220 -2.83 -9.65 -20.82
N LEU A 221 -2.55 -10.30 -21.94
CA LEU A 221 -1.97 -9.67 -23.13
C LEU A 221 -3.06 -9.14 -24.08
N ALA A 222 -4.32 -9.08 -23.64
CA ALA A 222 -5.41 -8.54 -24.43
C ALA A 222 -5.12 -7.10 -24.87
N LYS A 223 -5.38 -6.81 -26.13
CA LYS A 223 -5.30 -5.46 -26.68
C LYS A 223 -6.21 -4.55 -25.87
N ASN A 224 -5.67 -3.44 -25.43
CA ASN A 224 -6.39 -2.42 -24.70
C ASN A 224 -7.53 -1.86 -25.57
N THR A 225 -8.74 -2.34 -25.40
CA THR A 225 -9.91 -1.98 -26.21
C THR A 225 -10.82 -0.98 -25.51
N GLY A 226 -10.30 -0.11 -24.67
CA GLY A 226 -11.15 1.00 -24.28
C GLY A 226 -11.09 1.46 -22.87
N SER A 227 -11.37 2.69 -22.75
CA SER A 227 -11.70 3.50 -21.60
C SER A 227 -12.64 2.80 -20.61
N GLY A 228 -12.17 2.51 -19.42
CA GLY A 228 -13.03 2.08 -18.32
C GLY A 228 -12.21 1.66 -17.12
N CYS A 229 -12.71 1.96 -15.96
CA CYS A 229 -12.20 1.50 -14.66
C CYS A 229 -12.28 -0.02 -14.46
N VAL A 230 -12.63 -0.76 -15.47
CA VAL A 230 -12.58 -2.21 -15.47
C VAL A 230 -11.28 -2.57 -16.14
N PRO A 231 -10.33 -3.25 -15.47
CA PRO A 231 -9.38 -4.04 -16.20
C PRO A 231 -10.21 -4.78 -17.20
N SER A 232 -9.82 -4.82 -18.45
CA SER A 232 -10.53 -5.63 -19.45
C SER A 232 -10.40 -7.10 -19.05
N ILE A 233 -11.12 -7.49 -18.03
CA ILE A 233 -11.73 -8.78 -17.90
C ILE A 233 -12.93 -8.75 -18.86
N ALA A 234 -12.72 -8.22 -20.04
CA ALA A 234 -13.46 -8.66 -21.20
C ALA A 234 -12.94 -10.08 -21.38
N VAL A 235 -13.66 -11.01 -20.81
CA VAL A 235 -13.59 -12.42 -21.13
C VAL A 235 -13.99 -12.52 -22.60
N SER A 236 -13.07 -12.14 -23.48
CA SER A 236 -13.07 -12.64 -24.85
C SER A 236 -12.33 -13.97 -24.80
N ASP A 237 -12.66 -14.89 -25.66
CA ASP A 237 -11.94 -16.15 -25.82
C ASP A 237 -10.43 -15.95 -26.06
N GLU A 238 -9.98 -14.73 -26.29
CA GLU A 238 -8.58 -14.28 -26.35
C GLU A 238 -7.97 -13.94 -24.98
N ALA A 239 -8.75 -13.91 -23.91
CA ALA A 239 -8.27 -13.60 -22.55
C ALA A 239 -7.47 -14.73 -21.88
N GLU A 240 -7.41 -15.89 -22.52
CA GLU A 240 -6.57 -17.00 -22.07
C GLU A 240 -5.07 -16.79 -22.36
N VAL A 241 -4.74 -15.76 -23.15
CA VAL A 241 -3.35 -15.44 -23.46
C VAL A 241 -2.85 -14.40 -22.46
N GLY A 242 -2.18 -14.88 -21.45
CA GLY A 242 -1.58 -14.01 -20.45
C GLY A 242 -0.25 -14.59 -19.94
N GLN A 243 0.52 -13.77 -19.27
CA GLN A 243 1.78 -14.15 -18.67
C GLN A 243 1.72 -13.87 -17.16
N PHE A 244 2.05 -14.89 -16.37
CA PHE A 244 2.33 -14.68 -14.97
C PHE A 244 3.74 -14.09 -14.82
N LEU A 245 3.83 -12.90 -14.24
CA LEU A 245 5.09 -12.26 -13.91
C LEU A 245 5.33 -12.40 -12.40
N PRO A 246 6.43 -13.07 -11.98
CA PRO A 246 6.78 -13.16 -10.57
C PRO A 246 7.17 -11.80 -9.98
N PRO A 247 7.22 -11.66 -8.64
CA PRO A 247 7.68 -10.45 -7.99
C PRO A 247 9.01 -9.95 -8.52
N SER A 248 9.15 -8.63 -8.66
CA SER A 248 10.37 -8.04 -9.22
C SER A 248 10.61 -6.60 -8.74
N ILE A 249 11.85 -6.15 -8.92
CA ILE A 249 12.20 -4.74 -8.94
C ILE A 249 12.63 -4.41 -10.36
N THR A 250 11.97 -3.44 -11.00
CA THR A 250 12.32 -2.95 -12.34
C THR A 250 12.88 -1.54 -12.25
N VAL A 251 13.92 -1.26 -13.04
CA VAL A 251 14.58 0.05 -13.07
C VAL A 251 14.56 0.63 -14.48
N TYR A 252 14.19 1.89 -14.60
CA TYR A 252 14.05 2.60 -15.87
C TYR A 252 14.83 3.92 -15.87
N PRO A 253 15.20 4.46 -17.02
CA PRO A 253 15.62 5.85 -17.15
C PRO A 253 14.50 6.79 -16.66
N ALA A 254 14.84 7.89 -16.00
CA ALA A 254 13.85 8.83 -15.46
C ALA A 254 12.94 9.48 -16.54
N ASN A 255 13.34 9.46 -17.79
CA ASN A 255 12.54 9.94 -18.93
C ASN A 255 11.77 8.84 -19.67
N ALA A 256 11.67 7.63 -19.09
CA ALA A 256 10.96 6.51 -19.68
C ALA A 256 9.49 6.85 -19.96
N LYS A 257 8.96 6.29 -21.05
CA LYS A 257 7.58 6.50 -21.52
C LYS A 257 7.11 5.35 -22.41
N GLY A 258 5.80 5.23 -22.56
CA GLY A 258 5.19 4.21 -23.42
C GLY A 258 5.58 2.80 -23.00
N ASP A 259 5.79 1.92 -23.95
CA ASP A 259 6.12 0.50 -23.73
C ASP A 259 7.65 0.27 -23.60
N GLN A 260 8.32 1.08 -22.82
CA GLN A 260 9.79 1.02 -22.66
C GLN A 260 10.19 -0.12 -21.74
N LYS A 261 11.16 -0.92 -22.17
CA LYS A 261 11.77 -1.99 -21.36
C LYS A 261 12.59 -1.41 -20.20
N PRO A 262 12.63 -2.10 -19.04
CA PRO A 262 13.52 -1.72 -17.97
C PRO A 262 15.00 -1.83 -18.38
N SER A 263 15.83 -0.96 -17.84
CA SER A 263 17.29 -1.05 -17.95
C SER A 263 17.84 -2.25 -17.17
N ARG A 264 17.21 -2.55 -16.03
CA ARG A 264 17.54 -3.66 -15.14
C ARG A 264 16.29 -4.23 -14.52
N THR A 265 16.32 -5.53 -14.23
CA THR A 265 15.25 -6.24 -13.50
C THR A 265 15.90 -7.17 -12.49
N ILE A 266 15.53 -7.06 -11.22
CA ILE A 266 15.86 -8.01 -10.15
C ILE A 266 14.64 -8.92 -10.01
N GLN A 267 14.80 -10.21 -10.36
CA GLN A 267 13.71 -11.18 -10.38
C GLN A 267 14.26 -12.59 -10.32
N GLY A 268 13.61 -13.48 -9.59
CA GLY A 268 13.96 -14.89 -9.53
C GLY A 268 13.98 -15.42 -8.09
N SER A 269 14.23 -16.71 -7.95
CA SER A 269 14.10 -17.42 -6.66
C SER A 269 15.13 -16.99 -5.60
N LYS A 270 16.31 -16.55 -6.03
CA LYS A 270 17.34 -16.10 -5.10
C LYS A 270 17.07 -14.72 -4.53
N THR A 271 16.22 -13.95 -5.20
CA THR A 271 15.91 -12.57 -4.77
C THR A 271 15.18 -12.52 -3.44
N GLN A 272 14.47 -13.58 -3.07
CA GLN A 272 13.63 -13.65 -1.87
C GLN A 272 12.47 -12.66 -1.88
N LEU A 273 12.16 -12.06 -3.04
CA LEU A 273 11.01 -11.17 -3.18
C LEU A 273 9.71 -11.95 -3.03
N ASP A 274 8.88 -11.51 -2.10
CA ASP A 274 7.56 -12.05 -1.80
C ASP A 274 6.63 -10.90 -1.44
N TRP A 275 5.77 -10.51 -2.36
CA TRP A 275 4.87 -9.39 -2.24
C TRP A 275 5.60 -8.07 -1.86
N PRO A 276 6.56 -7.63 -2.67
CA PRO A 276 7.33 -6.42 -2.40
C PRO A 276 6.47 -5.17 -2.53
N MET A 277 6.43 -4.35 -1.47
CA MET A 277 5.60 -3.15 -1.36
C MET A 277 6.42 -1.87 -1.56
N GLY A 278 6.59 -1.08 -0.52
CA GLY A 278 7.38 0.15 -0.56
C GLY A 278 8.86 -0.08 -0.81
N LEU A 279 9.48 0.77 -1.61
CA LEU A 279 10.92 0.77 -1.83
C LEU A 279 11.51 2.18 -1.72
N ALA A 280 12.79 2.25 -1.41
CA ALA A 280 13.57 3.47 -1.41
C ALA A 280 14.97 3.23 -1.97
N ILE A 281 15.57 4.27 -2.55
CA ILE A 281 16.94 4.25 -3.05
C ILE A 281 17.84 5.04 -2.11
N ASP A 282 18.96 4.44 -1.75
CA ASP A 282 20.05 5.11 -1.04
C ASP A 282 21.16 5.46 -2.03
N PRO A 283 21.22 6.71 -2.49
CA PRO A 283 22.25 7.12 -3.44
C PRO A 283 23.63 7.25 -2.80
N VAL A 284 23.71 7.40 -1.47
CA VAL A 284 24.96 7.51 -0.74
C VAL A 284 25.68 6.16 -0.68
N HIS A 285 24.94 5.10 -0.41
CA HIS A 285 25.48 3.74 -0.29
C HIS A 285 25.25 2.89 -1.54
N ASN A 286 24.61 3.46 -2.56
CA ASN A 286 24.32 2.80 -3.84
C ASN A 286 23.48 1.52 -3.68
N GLU A 287 22.39 1.63 -2.89
CA GLU A 287 21.51 0.51 -2.53
C GLU A 287 20.04 0.80 -2.86
N ILE A 288 19.29 -0.27 -3.08
CA ILE A 288 17.82 -0.29 -3.08
C ILE A 288 17.37 -1.06 -1.86
N ALA A 289 16.56 -0.46 -1.00
CA ALA A 289 15.88 -1.11 0.08
C ALA A 289 14.40 -1.31 -0.27
N ILE A 290 13.85 -2.45 0.11
CA ILE A 290 12.45 -2.80 -0.18
C ILE A 290 11.82 -3.53 1.01
N VAL A 291 10.60 -3.17 1.36
CA VAL A 291 9.80 -3.96 2.29
C VAL A 291 9.14 -5.12 1.55
N ASN A 292 9.27 -6.30 2.12
CA ASN A 292 8.83 -7.58 1.58
C ASN A 292 7.70 -8.09 2.46
N ASN A 293 6.46 -7.76 2.06
CA ASN A 293 5.26 -7.94 2.90
C ASN A 293 4.98 -9.42 3.19
N GLY A 294 5.18 -10.29 2.20
CA GLY A 294 4.83 -11.71 2.31
C GLY A 294 5.67 -12.48 3.31
N ASP A 295 6.94 -12.09 3.53
CA ASP A 295 7.84 -12.77 4.47
C ASP A 295 8.28 -11.90 5.66
N ASN A 296 7.65 -10.74 5.86
CA ASN A 296 7.92 -9.87 7.00
C ASN A 296 9.38 -9.43 7.08
N SER A 297 9.94 -8.91 5.99
CA SER A 297 11.35 -8.50 5.93
C SER A 297 11.57 -7.15 5.26
N VAL A 298 12.78 -6.61 5.45
CA VAL A 298 13.35 -5.56 4.61
C VAL A 298 14.56 -6.14 3.90
N LEU A 299 14.56 -6.10 2.57
CA LEU A 299 15.63 -6.60 1.73
C LEU A 299 16.44 -5.45 1.14
N PHE A 300 17.74 -5.64 0.99
CA PHE A 300 18.65 -4.66 0.41
C PHE A 300 19.41 -5.26 -0.75
N TYR A 301 19.45 -4.55 -1.87
CA TYR A 301 20.21 -4.91 -3.08
C TYR A 301 21.17 -3.78 -3.44
N ARG A 302 22.22 -4.08 -4.17
CA ARG A 302 22.99 -3.02 -4.82
C ARG A 302 22.10 -2.38 -5.89
N ARG A 303 22.19 -1.08 -6.04
CA ARG A 303 21.44 -0.36 -7.08
C ARG A 303 21.66 -0.91 -8.49
N THR A 304 22.87 -1.45 -8.73
CA THR A 304 23.27 -2.00 -10.03
C THR A 304 22.94 -3.49 -10.22
N ASP A 305 22.36 -4.14 -9.24
CA ASP A 305 21.99 -5.56 -9.35
C ASP A 305 20.95 -5.80 -10.44
N THR A 306 21.03 -6.95 -11.08
CA THR A 306 20.10 -7.41 -12.12
C THR A 306 20.04 -8.94 -12.15
N GLY A 307 18.91 -9.49 -12.61
CA GLY A 307 18.69 -10.93 -12.70
C GLY A 307 18.35 -11.58 -11.36
N ASP A 308 18.62 -12.88 -11.24
CA ASP A 308 18.32 -13.69 -10.06
C ASP A 308 19.45 -13.61 -9.03
N VAL A 309 19.49 -12.54 -8.28
CA VAL A 309 20.53 -12.23 -7.27
C VAL A 309 19.93 -12.24 -5.86
N ALA A 310 20.73 -12.70 -4.89
CA ALA A 310 20.36 -12.63 -3.49
C ALA A 310 20.53 -11.19 -2.95
N PRO A 311 19.69 -10.77 -1.97
CA PRO A 311 19.91 -9.49 -1.31
C PRO A 311 21.26 -9.46 -0.59
N VAL A 312 21.92 -8.30 -0.55
CA VAL A 312 23.20 -8.14 0.16
C VAL A 312 23.02 -8.24 1.67
N ARG A 313 21.82 -7.92 2.18
CA ARG A 313 21.40 -8.14 3.56
C ARG A 313 19.89 -8.11 3.66
N ALA A 314 19.37 -8.64 4.77
CA ALA A 314 17.94 -8.66 5.08
C ALA A 314 17.73 -8.43 6.58
N ILE A 315 16.83 -7.53 6.95
CA ILE A 315 16.32 -7.38 8.31
C ILE A 315 15.11 -8.29 8.41
N ARG A 316 15.21 -9.34 9.22
CA ARG A 316 14.19 -10.39 9.31
C ARG A 316 14.33 -11.16 10.61
N GLY A 317 13.21 -11.55 11.20
CA GLY A 317 13.14 -12.41 12.38
C GLY A 317 12.24 -11.82 13.46
N PRO A 318 11.91 -12.60 14.51
CA PRO A 318 10.91 -12.22 15.50
C PRO A 318 11.29 -10.99 16.33
N ARG A 319 12.57 -10.73 16.55
CA ARG A 319 13.02 -9.55 17.31
C ARG A 319 12.84 -8.26 16.53
N THR A 320 12.76 -8.32 15.19
CA THR A 320 12.54 -7.15 14.34
C THR A 320 11.17 -6.54 14.54
N ARG A 321 10.19 -7.31 14.98
CA ARG A 321 8.78 -6.93 15.08
C ARG A 321 8.16 -6.51 13.75
N ILE A 322 8.79 -6.83 12.63
CA ILE A 322 8.23 -6.56 11.32
C ILE A 322 7.04 -7.50 11.09
N ASN A 323 5.90 -6.92 10.76
CA ASN A 323 4.65 -7.64 10.52
C ASN A 323 3.83 -6.96 9.41
N ARG A 324 3.79 -7.57 8.22
CA ARG A 324 3.18 -7.04 7.00
C ARG A 324 3.60 -5.59 6.71
N PRO A 325 4.88 -5.34 6.48
CA PRO A 325 5.36 -3.98 6.23
C PRO A 325 4.85 -3.48 4.88
N MET A 326 4.42 -2.20 4.83
CA MET A 326 3.82 -1.60 3.64
C MET A 326 4.71 -0.50 3.05
N GLY A 327 5.18 0.41 3.87
CA GLY A 327 5.97 1.56 3.46
C GLY A 327 7.40 1.53 4.00
N LEU A 328 8.31 2.16 3.26
CA LEU A 328 9.72 2.29 3.62
C LEU A 328 10.24 3.68 3.28
N ALA A 329 11.09 4.19 4.15
CA ALA A 329 11.87 5.40 3.90
C ALA A 329 13.31 5.23 4.42
N ILE A 330 14.28 5.85 3.73
CA ILE A 330 15.68 5.89 4.18
C ILE A 330 16.04 7.32 4.58
N ASP A 331 16.56 7.46 5.79
CA ASP A 331 17.20 8.67 6.28
C ASP A 331 18.71 8.54 6.15
N THR A 332 19.24 8.97 5.04
CA THR A 332 20.70 8.90 4.75
C THR A 332 21.54 9.78 5.65
N LYS A 333 20.93 10.84 6.20
CA LYS A 333 21.62 11.77 7.12
C LYS A 333 21.90 11.13 8.47
N HIS A 334 21.01 10.26 8.94
CA HIS A 334 21.12 9.63 10.26
C HIS A 334 21.41 8.13 10.17
N ASP A 335 21.61 7.61 8.95
CA ASP A 335 21.88 6.20 8.64
C ASP A 335 20.79 5.26 9.18
N GLU A 336 19.53 5.62 8.91
CA GLU A 336 18.35 4.91 9.41
C GLU A 336 17.44 4.42 8.28
N VAL A 337 16.78 3.29 8.55
CA VAL A 337 15.68 2.76 7.73
C VAL A 337 14.40 2.79 8.57
N TRP A 338 13.36 3.41 8.02
CA TRP A 338 12.05 3.50 8.62
C TRP A 338 11.04 2.62 7.89
N VAL A 339 10.25 1.88 8.65
CA VAL A 339 9.28 0.91 8.15
C VAL A 339 7.91 1.21 8.71
N ALA A 340 6.93 1.39 7.82
CA ALA A 340 5.51 1.39 8.18
C ALA A 340 5.06 -0.07 8.36
N ASN A 341 4.76 -0.45 9.59
CA ASN A 341 4.49 -1.82 10.03
C ASN A 341 2.98 -2.02 10.18
N PHE A 342 2.34 -2.39 9.08
CA PHE A 342 0.89 -2.33 8.92
C PHE A 342 0.13 -3.17 9.96
N ALA A 343 0.45 -4.46 10.11
CA ALA A 343 -0.34 -5.37 10.93
C ALA A 343 -0.06 -5.26 12.44
N ASP A 344 0.87 -4.41 12.87
CA ASP A 344 1.22 -4.21 14.28
C ASP A 344 1.03 -2.77 14.75
N HIS A 345 0.39 -1.93 13.95
CA HIS A 345 0.09 -0.53 14.29
C HIS A 345 1.30 0.28 14.72
N THR A 346 2.47 0.02 14.13
CA THR A 346 3.73 0.66 14.51
C THR A 346 4.49 1.21 13.31
N ALA A 347 5.37 2.16 13.57
CA ALA A 347 6.48 2.46 12.68
C ALA A 347 7.79 2.09 13.38
N LEU A 348 8.67 1.42 12.64
CA LEU A 348 9.92 0.87 13.15
C LEU A 348 11.11 1.61 12.54
N ALA A 349 12.08 1.98 13.36
CA ALA A 349 13.34 2.54 12.89
C ALA A 349 14.49 1.58 13.19
N PHE A 350 15.28 1.26 12.18
CA PHE A 350 16.49 0.44 12.27
C PHE A 350 17.72 1.23 11.86
N ASN A 351 18.92 0.76 12.22
CA ASN A 351 20.11 1.24 11.53
C ASN A 351 20.08 0.70 10.09
N ARG A 352 20.50 1.50 9.13
CA ARG A 352 20.58 1.07 7.73
C ARG A 352 21.43 -0.19 7.53
N SER A 353 22.49 -0.34 8.34
CA SER A 353 23.42 -1.47 8.29
C SER A 353 22.93 -2.73 8.99
N ASP A 354 21.78 -2.69 9.67
CA ASP A 354 21.24 -3.86 10.36
C ASP A 354 21.01 -5.04 9.40
N ASN A 355 21.27 -6.26 9.89
CA ASN A 355 21.12 -7.50 9.15
C ASN A 355 20.68 -8.62 10.09
N GLY A 356 19.80 -9.51 9.61
CA GLY A 356 19.24 -10.61 10.40
C GLY A 356 18.21 -10.15 11.42
N ASP A 357 18.13 -10.85 12.55
CA ASP A 357 17.12 -10.67 13.59
C ASP A 357 17.52 -9.58 14.59
N GLN A 358 17.49 -8.33 14.15
CA GLN A 358 17.82 -7.16 14.95
C GLN A 358 16.56 -6.46 15.47
N ALA A 359 16.58 -6.07 16.75
CA ALA A 359 15.50 -5.23 17.31
C ALA A 359 15.57 -3.81 16.74
N PRO A 360 14.42 -3.15 16.50
CA PRO A 360 14.42 -1.76 16.05
C PRO A 360 15.04 -0.83 17.11
N LYS A 361 15.69 0.24 16.66
CA LYS A 361 16.19 1.32 17.52
C LYS A 361 15.06 2.07 18.21
N ARG A 362 13.96 2.27 17.49
CA ARG A 362 12.78 2.99 17.96
C ARG A 362 11.51 2.39 17.37
N ILE A 363 10.47 2.48 18.13
CA ILE A 363 9.10 2.10 17.73
C ILE A 363 8.21 3.31 17.99
N ILE A 364 7.55 3.79 16.98
CA ILE A 364 6.40 4.67 17.13
C ILE A 364 5.18 3.77 17.20
N ARG A 365 4.54 3.76 18.34
CA ARG A 365 3.35 2.97 18.60
C ARG A 365 2.11 3.85 18.57
N ASN A 366 1.14 3.42 17.83
CA ASN A 366 -0.08 4.16 17.59
C ASN A 366 -1.29 3.60 18.35
N ALA A 367 -1.12 2.46 19.01
CA ALA A 367 -2.11 1.80 19.85
C ALA A 367 -1.42 1.10 21.01
N PRO A 368 -2.11 0.82 22.13
CA PRO A 368 -1.60 -0.05 23.17
C PRO A 368 -1.27 -1.45 22.62
N ALA A 369 -0.19 -2.06 23.11
CA ALA A 369 0.21 -3.40 22.71
C ALA A 369 -0.92 -4.42 22.91
N GLY A 370 -1.06 -5.34 21.98
CA GLY A 370 -2.08 -6.39 22.02
C GLY A 370 -3.52 -5.90 21.84
N THR A 371 -3.72 -4.65 21.48
CA THR A 371 -5.06 -4.14 21.14
C THR A 371 -5.45 -4.60 19.74
N PRO A 372 -6.59 -5.27 19.56
CA PRO A 372 -7.04 -5.65 18.23
C PRO A 372 -7.46 -4.43 17.43
N SER A 373 -7.08 -4.40 16.16
CA SER A 373 -7.66 -3.46 15.20
C SER A 373 -9.11 -3.83 14.94
N ALA A 374 -9.99 -2.87 14.99
CA ALA A 374 -11.40 -3.02 14.69
C ALA A 374 -11.85 -2.09 13.55
N GLY A 375 -10.93 -1.54 12.80
CA GLY A 375 -11.22 -0.65 11.69
C GLY A 375 -11.48 -1.41 10.40
N PHE A 376 -12.21 -0.75 9.51
CA PHE A 376 -12.59 -1.30 8.22
C PHE A 376 -11.62 -0.86 7.09
N GLY A 377 -10.85 -1.78 6.48
CA GLY A 377 -10.10 -1.66 5.21
C GLY A 377 -10.91 -2.27 4.05
N ASN A 378 -10.32 -3.08 3.23
CA ASN A 378 -11.04 -3.78 2.15
C ASN A 378 -11.81 -5.00 2.69
N PRO A 379 -13.14 -4.98 2.76
CA PRO A 379 -13.90 -6.12 3.26
C PRO A 379 -13.75 -7.32 2.30
N MET A 380 -13.14 -8.39 2.78
CA MET A 380 -12.94 -9.60 2.00
C MET A 380 -13.91 -10.74 2.35
N ALA A 381 -14.74 -10.54 3.36
CA ALA A 381 -15.70 -11.54 3.80
C ALA A 381 -16.94 -10.87 4.41
N MET A 382 -18.01 -11.63 4.55
CA MET A 382 -19.15 -11.23 5.34
C MET A 382 -19.68 -12.42 6.14
N ALA A 383 -20.27 -12.16 7.29
CA ALA A 383 -20.99 -13.13 8.08
C ALA A 383 -22.38 -12.60 8.43
N TYR A 384 -23.34 -13.49 8.57
CA TYR A 384 -24.70 -13.15 8.98
C TYR A 384 -24.98 -13.69 10.38
N ASP A 385 -25.27 -12.79 11.32
CA ASP A 385 -25.76 -13.16 12.64
C ASP A 385 -27.29 -13.34 12.59
N SER A 386 -27.73 -14.58 12.38
CA SER A 386 -29.15 -14.91 12.28
C SER A 386 -29.95 -14.68 13.58
N LYS A 387 -29.28 -14.60 14.73
CA LYS A 387 -29.90 -14.30 16.01
C LYS A 387 -30.27 -12.84 16.17
N ARG A 388 -29.43 -11.94 15.57
CA ARG A 388 -29.65 -10.50 15.62
C ARG A 388 -30.13 -9.90 14.30
N GLU A 389 -30.21 -10.74 13.27
CA GLU A 389 -30.51 -10.32 11.88
C GLU A 389 -29.58 -9.22 11.39
N GLU A 390 -28.28 -9.34 11.73
CA GLU A 390 -27.23 -8.38 11.37
C GLU A 390 -26.25 -9.00 10.39
N ILE A 391 -25.78 -8.20 9.42
CA ILE A 391 -24.65 -8.55 8.56
C ILE A 391 -23.38 -7.96 9.18
N LEU A 392 -22.40 -8.81 9.40
CA LEU A 392 -21.08 -8.46 9.89
C LEU A 392 -20.14 -8.44 8.70
N VAL A 393 -19.56 -7.28 8.42
CA VAL A 393 -18.60 -7.10 7.35
C VAL A 393 -17.27 -6.71 8.01
N PRO A 394 -16.26 -7.60 7.98
CA PRO A 394 -14.92 -7.23 8.41
C PRO A 394 -14.32 -6.30 7.37
N ASN A 395 -13.41 -5.52 7.82
CA ASN A 395 -12.75 -4.50 7.04
C ASN A 395 -11.29 -4.89 6.87
#